data_1bf83a8d5cf2a74dc91f7bd6b1e67d74
#
_entry.id   1bf83a8d5cf2a74dc91f7bd6b1e67d74
#
_cell.length_a   1.000
_cell.length_b   1.000
_cell.length_c   1.000
_cell.angle_alpha   90.00
_cell.angle_beta   90.00
_cell.angle_gamma   90.00
#
_symmetry.space_group_name_H-M   'P 1'
#
loop_
_entity.id
_entity.type
_entity.pdbx_description
1 polymer ?
#
loop_
_entity_poly.entity_id
_entity_poly.type
_entity_poly.pdbx_seq_one_letter_code
_entity_poly.pdbx_strand_id
1 'polypeptide(L)'
;MDMYEFEDLPNFELIKSKLKLIGDFIKENKLRTGYHPSHFNVLASLNPSVVEKTIKELNKHAQIMDFMDLPKTHYYPINIHVNITKPTKEESLERFCENFERLSESCKSRLTIENDDFANQYSVKDLYEGLYKKINIPIVFDQFHFLHGPQDQTMEEALKLALTTWDVKPLTHMSSSKLLESNDTKIKKTAHSDYIYEDIETFGFDFDTELECKQKELAVLKYKQKFI
;
A
#
# COMPACT_ATOMS: atom_id res chain seq x y z
N MET A 1 17.58 8.79 13.70
CA MET A 1 17.80 7.47 14.31
C MET A 1 18.47 6.60 13.25
N ASP A 2 19.70 6.18 13.48
CA ASP A 2 20.38 5.32 12.50
C ASP A 2 19.74 3.94 12.55
N MET A 3 19.27 3.44 11.40
CA MET A 3 18.76 2.09 11.30
C MET A 3 19.94 1.11 11.42
N TYR A 4 19.88 0.21 12.39
CA TYR A 4 20.84 -0.89 12.53
C TYR A 4 20.62 -1.97 11.47
N GLU A 5 21.61 -2.79 11.21
CA GLU A 5 21.44 -3.99 10.41
C GLU A 5 20.86 -5.12 11.30
N PHE A 6 20.13 -6.07 10.69
CA PHE A 6 19.47 -7.13 11.47
C PHE A 6 20.49 -8.02 12.18
N GLU A 7 21.65 -8.22 11.56
CA GLU A 7 22.76 -9.01 12.09
C GLU A 7 23.37 -8.42 13.38
N ASP A 8 23.19 -7.10 13.60
CA ASP A 8 23.64 -6.40 14.80
C ASP A 8 22.70 -6.63 16.01
N LEU A 9 21.51 -7.22 15.77
CA LEU A 9 20.53 -7.44 16.82
C LEU A 9 20.96 -8.55 17.79
N PRO A 10 20.84 -8.33 19.11
CA PRO A 10 20.95 -9.42 20.07
C PRO A 10 19.95 -10.51 19.71
N ASN A 11 20.40 -11.77 19.72
CA ASN A 11 19.55 -12.93 19.41
C ASN A 11 18.99 -12.96 17.97
N PHE A 12 19.70 -12.40 16.98
CA PHE A 12 19.26 -12.36 15.60
C PHE A 12 18.79 -13.74 15.07
N GLU A 13 19.53 -14.81 15.31
CA GLU A 13 19.14 -16.16 14.87
C GLU A 13 17.81 -16.63 15.50
N LEU A 14 17.55 -16.27 16.76
CA LEU A 14 16.26 -16.55 17.39
C LEU A 14 15.12 -15.74 16.72
N ILE A 15 15.36 -14.47 16.44
CA ILE A 15 14.38 -13.60 15.72
C ILE A 15 14.07 -14.21 14.35
N LYS A 16 15.07 -14.56 13.57
CA LYS A 16 14.95 -15.17 12.25
C LYS A 16 14.15 -16.49 12.31
N SER A 17 14.46 -17.36 13.29
CA SER A 17 13.72 -18.61 13.47
C SER A 17 12.23 -18.38 13.79
N LYS A 18 11.90 -17.34 14.59
CA LYS A 18 10.52 -16.96 14.89
C LYS A 18 9.80 -16.38 13.68
N LEU A 19 10.48 -15.56 12.90
CA LEU A 19 9.91 -15.02 11.64
C LEU A 19 9.59 -16.16 10.66
N LYS A 20 10.48 -17.17 10.55
CA LYS A 20 10.20 -18.35 9.73
C LYS A 20 8.93 -19.09 10.19
N LEU A 21 8.74 -19.30 11.48
CA LEU A 21 7.51 -19.93 12.01
C LEU A 21 6.26 -19.13 11.66
N ILE A 22 6.33 -17.78 11.70
CA ILE A 22 5.23 -16.92 11.27
C ILE A 22 4.96 -17.12 9.77
N GLY A 23 5.99 -17.14 8.94
CA GLY A 23 5.86 -17.38 7.51
C GLY A 23 5.27 -18.76 7.17
N ASP A 24 5.68 -19.80 7.90
CA ASP A 24 5.11 -21.15 7.74
C ASP A 24 3.61 -21.15 8.10
N PHE A 25 3.23 -20.50 9.21
CA PHE A 25 1.81 -20.32 9.59
C PHE A 25 1.00 -19.56 8.52
N ILE A 26 1.55 -18.49 7.95
CA ILE A 26 0.92 -17.71 6.86
C ILE A 26 0.64 -18.62 5.66
N LYS A 27 1.64 -19.41 5.23
CA LYS A 27 1.53 -20.31 4.07
C LYS A 27 0.53 -21.44 4.32
N GLU A 28 0.61 -22.09 5.48
CA GLU A 28 -0.28 -23.20 5.87
C GLU A 28 -1.76 -22.77 5.93
N ASN A 29 -2.02 -21.55 6.42
CA ASN A 29 -3.37 -21.02 6.55
C ASN A 29 -3.81 -20.19 5.34
N LYS A 30 -3.01 -20.13 4.26
CA LYS A 30 -3.29 -19.36 3.04
C LYS A 30 -3.64 -17.90 3.32
N LEU A 31 -2.93 -17.29 4.27
CA LEU A 31 -3.13 -15.89 4.63
C LEU A 31 -2.40 -15.00 3.64
N ARG A 32 -3.01 -13.87 3.30
CA ARG A 32 -2.34 -12.76 2.63
C ARG A 32 -1.87 -11.78 3.70
N THR A 33 -0.63 -11.34 3.63
CA THR A 33 -0.07 -10.32 4.53
C THR A 33 0.78 -9.35 3.72
N GLY A 34 0.84 -8.10 4.17
CA GLY A 34 1.63 -7.06 3.53
C GLY A 34 2.15 -6.05 4.54
N TYR A 35 2.89 -5.07 4.05
CA TYR A 35 3.27 -3.88 4.77
C TYR A 35 2.64 -2.64 4.13
N HIS A 36 2.14 -1.74 4.95
CA HIS A 36 1.81 -0.38 4.55
C HIS A 36 2.70 0.59 5.35
N PRO A 37 3.93 0.88 4.85
CA PRO A 37 4.85 1.77 5.52
C PRO A 37 4.27 3.18 5.69
N SER A 38 4.80 3.91 6.67
CA SER A 38 4.39 5.29 6.93
C SER A 38 4.49 6.17 5.69
N HIS A 39 3.58 7.14 5.56
CA HIS A 39 3.59 8.18 4.51
C HIS A 39 4.88 9.04 4.47
N PHE A 40 5.78 8.89 5.45
CA PHE A 40 7.12 9.50 5.38
C PHE A 40 8.08 8.76 4.44
N ASN A 41 7.72 7.58 3.95
CA ASN A 41 8.48 6.84 2.94
C ASN A 41 8.17 7.41 1.55
N VAL A 42 9.05 8.28 1.05
CA VAL A 42 8.84 9.04 -0.19
C VAL A 42 10.01 8.81 -1.15
N LEU A 43 9.88 7.86 -2.08
CA LEU A 43 10.89 7.61 -3.13
C LEU A 43 11.07 8.81 -4.06
N ALA A 44 10.01 9.59 -4.29
CA ALA A 44 10.03 10.76 -5.14
C ALA A 44 10.54 12.04 -4.46
N SER A 45 11.06 11.96 -3.22
CA SER A 45 11.50 13.14 -2.45
C SER A 45 12.62 13.91 -3.15
N LEU A 46 12.55 15.26 -3.07
CA LEU A 46 13.64 16.15 -3.47
C LEU A 46 14.80 16.16 -2.47
N ASN A 47 14.60 15.63 -1.27
CA ASN A 47 15.64 15.53 -0.25
C ASN A 47 16.34 14.16 -0.31
N PRO A 48 17.62 14.10 -0.72
CA PRO A 48 18.35 12.83 -0.82
C PRO A 48 18.35 12.03 0.49
N SER A 49 18.43 12.69 1.65
CA SER A 49 18.43 12.00 2.95
C SER A 49 17.10 11.29 3.22
N VAL A 50 15.97 11.81 2.73
CA VAL A 50 14.66 11.15 2.82
C VAL A 50 14.64 9.93 1.91
N VAL A 51 15.15 10.06 0.68
CA VAL A 51 15.24 8.94 -0.28
C VAL A 51 16.08 7.80 0.29
N GLU A 52 17.26 8.08 0.83
CA GLU A 52 18.15 7.04 1.41
C GLU A 52 17.46 6.30 2.57
N LYS A 53 16.79 7.04 3.45
CA LYS A 53 16.03 6.44 4.56
C LYS A 53 14.88 5.59 4.05
N THR A 54 14.14 6.07 3.05
CA THR A 54 13.04 5.34 2.43
C THR A 54 13.52 4.03 1.81
N ILE A 55 14.59 4.08 1.00
CA ILE A 55 15.17 2.87 0.37
C ILE A 55 15.58 1.86 1.45
N LYS A 56 16.26 2.33 2.51
CA LYS A 56 16.69 1.46 3.61
C LYS A 56 15.50 0.82 4.32
N GLU A 57 14.46 1.58 4.63
CA GLU A 57 13.25 1.10 5.32
C GLU A 57 12.48 0.08 4.46
N LEU A 58 12.24 0.38 3.18
CA LEU A 58 11.54 -0.52 2.27
C LEU A 58 12.30 -1.84 2.08
N ASN A 59 13.62 -1.78 1.90
CA ASN A 59 14.46 -2.98 1.82
C ASN A 59 14.42 -3.81 3.11
N LYS A 60 14.33 -3.17 4.29
CA LYS A 60 14.16 -3.88 5.56
C LYS A 60 12.83 -4.60 5.68
N HIS A 61 11.73 -4.00 5.22
CA HIS A 61 10.44 -4.69 5.15
C HIS A 61 10.51 -5.93 4.25
N ALA A 62 11.13 -5.80 3.07
CA ALA A 62 11.33 -6.94 2.17
C ALA A 62 12.21 -8.03 2.81
N GLN A 63 13.28 -7.65 3.52
CA GLN A 63 14.16 -8.58 4.22
C GLN A 63 13.46 -9.34 5.36
N ILE A 64 12.54 -8.69 6.10
CA ILE A 64 11.70 -9.37 7.10
C ILE A 64 10.83 -10.44 6.41
N MET A 65 10.21 -10.11 5.27
CA MET A 65 9.43 -11.08 4.50
C MET A 65 10.29 -12.23 3.96
N ASP A 66 11.55 -11.96 3.60
CA ASP A 66 12.51 -13.00 3.20
C ASP A 66 12.87 -13.91 4.38
N PHE A 67 13.02 -13.39 5.60
CA PHE A 67 13.21 -14.21 6.82
C PHE A 67 11.98 -15.05 7.16
N MET A 68 10.79 -14.61 6.79
CA MET A 68 9.56 -15.40 6.86
C MET A 68 9.48 -16.46 5.76
N ASP A 69 10.41 -16.49 4.81
CA ASP A 69 10.38 -17.40 3.65
C ASP A 69 9.09 -17.25 2.82
N LEU A 70 8.59 -16.01 2.68
CA LEU A 70 7.44 -15.69 1.83
C LEU A 70 7.88 -15.50 0.38
N PRO A 71 7.11 -15.98 -0.60
CA PRO A 71 7.37 -15.74 -2.01
C PRO A 71 7.60 -14.28 -2.36
N LYS A 72 8.55 -14.02 -3.27
CA LYS A 72 8.88 -12.67 -3.76
C LYS A 72 7.91 -12.28 -4.89
N THR A 73 6.68 -11.96 -4.52
CA THR A 73 5.60 -11.58 -5.43
C THR A 73 4.74 -10.48 -4.84
N HIS A 74 4.00 -9.77 -5.67
CA HIS A 74 3.04 -8.75 -5.26
C HIS A 74 1.84 -9.31 -4.45
N TYR A 75 1.71 -10.65 -4.34
CA TYR A 75 0.74 -11.25 -3.42
C TYR A 75 1.01 -10.90 -1.95
N TYR A 76 2.29 -10.66 -1.62
CA TYR A 76 2.75 -10.16 -0.31
C TYR A 76 3.29 -8.74 -0.47
N PRO A 77 2.40 -7.72 -0.58
CA PRO A 77 2.80 -6.39 -1.00
C PRO A 77 3.52 -5.59 0.09
N ILE A 78 4.32 -4.64 -0.37
CA ILE A 78 4.76 -3.47 0.39
C ILE A 78 4.12 -2.28 -0.31
N ASN A 79 3.02 -1.74 0.25
CA ASN A 79 2.22 -0.72 -0.40
C ASN A 79 2.63 0.69 0.06
N ILE A 80 2.87 1.61 -0.88
CA ILE A 80 3.23 2.99 -0.60
C ILE A 80 2.49 3.97 -1.51
N HIS A 81 2.57 5.27 -1.16
CA HIS A 81 2.14 6.38 -2.01
C HIS A 81 3.33 7.11 -2.63
N VAL A 82 3.10 7.87 -3.70
CA VAL A 82 4.11 8.79 -4.25
C VAL A 82 4.34 9.99 -3.31
N ASN A 83 3.28 10.51 -2.69
CA ASN A 83 3.26 11.54 -1.63
C ASN A 83 3.77 12.93 -2.02
N ILE A 84 4.29 13.17 -3.22
CA ILE A 84 4.84 14.46 -3.66
C ILE A 84 4.55 14.72 -5.13
N THR A 85 4.20 15.97 -5.45
CA THR A 85 3.88 16.43 -6.81
C THR A 85 4.75 17.60 -7.28
N LYS A 86 5.94 17.75 -6.68
CA LYS A 86 6.84 18.91 -6.93
C LYS A 86 8.17 18.50 -7.54
N PRO A 87 8.73 19.29 -8.45
CA PRO A 87 8.17 20.53 -9.02
C PRO A 87 6.89 20.30 -9.83
N THR A 88 6.79 19.16 -10.57
CA THR A 88 5.60 18.70 -11.28
C THR A 88 5.28 17.25 -10.93
N LYS A 89 4.09 16.76 -11.31
CA LYS A 89 3.73 15.33 -11.16
C LYS A 89 4.70 14.46 -11.97
N GLU A 90 4.96 14.84 -13.21
CA GLU A 90 5.82 14.11 -14.15
C GLU A 90 7.23 13.93 -13.59
N GLU A 91 7.89 15.02 -13.17
CA GLU A 91 9.24 14.96 -12.58
C GLU A 91 9.26 14.16 -11.27
N SER A 92 8.17 14.16 -10.51
CA SER A 92 8.06 13.36 -9.29
C SER A 92 7.94 11.86 -9.60
N LEU A 93 7.18 11.49 -10.64
CA LEU A 93 7.08 10.10 -11.10
C LEU A 93 8.39 9.62 -11.73
N GLU A 94 9.13 10.48 -12.43
CA GLU A 94 10.47 10.16 -12.96
C GLU A 94 11.44 9.86 -11.83
N ARG A 95 11.53 10.74 -10.81
CA ARG A 95 12.38 10.48 -9.63
C ARG A 95 11.96 9.23 -8.88
N PHE A 96 10.65 8.92 -8.81
CA PHE A 96 10.19 7.67 -8.24
C PHE A 96 10.77 6.47 -9.00
N CYS A 97 10.69 6.47 -10.34
CA CYS A 97 11.25 5.41 -11.17
C CYS A 97 12.78 5.27 -10.99
N GLU A 98 13.52 6.39 -10.98
CA GLU A 98 14.96 6.39 -10.76
C GLU A 98 15.34 5.76 -9.41
N ASN A 99 14.63 6.14 -8.33
CA ASN A 99 14.91 5.62 -6.99
C ASN A 99 14.36 4.19 -6.77
N PHE A 100 13.31 3.78 -7.49
CA PHE A 100 12.83 2.40 -7.52
C PHE A 100 13.94 1.44 -7.98
N GLU A 101 14.76 1.82 -8.98
CA GLU A 101 15.87 0.98 -9.47
C GLU A 101 16.95 0.73 -8.42
N ARG A 102 17.00 1.53 -7.37
CA ARG A 102 17.95 1.39 -6.25
C ARG A 102 17.47 0.45 -5.14
N LEU A 103 16.21 -0.01 -5.20
CA LEU A 103 15.65 -0.99 -4.28
C LEU A 103 16.24 -2.37 -4.54
N SER A 104 16.25 -3.23 -3.51
CA SER A 104 16.59 -4.64 -3.69
C SER A 104 15.57 -5.35 -4.57
N GLU A 105 15.98 -6.39 -5.28
CA GLU A 105 15.08 -7.20 -6.11
C GLU A 105 13.92 -7.79 -5.29
N SER A 106 14.19 -8.16 -4.03
CA SER A 106 13.16 -8.62 -3.10
C SER A 106 12.12 -7.54 -2.77
N CYS A 107 12.53 -6.28 -2.68
CA CYS A 107 11.63 -5.16 -2.47
C CYS A 107 10.85 -4.82 -3.75
N LYS A 108 11.52 -4.71 -4.90
CA LYS A 108 10.89 -4.44 -6.20
C LYS A 108 9.77 -5.43 -6.52
N SER A 109 10.01 -6.73 -6.27
CA SER A 109 9.03 -7.79 -6.54
C SER A 109 7.79 -7.79 -5.62
N ARG A 110 7.78 -6.94 -4.60
CA ARG A 110 6.68 -6.80 -3.64
C ARG A 110 6.07 -5.39 -3.61
N LEU A 111 6.79 -4.39 -4.16
CA LEU A 111 6.35 -3.00 -4.05
C LEU A 111 5.09 -2.77 -4.88
N THR A 112 4.10 -2.13 -4.26
CA THR A 112 2.87 -1.67 -4.92
C THR A 112 2.67 -0.19 -4.63
N ILE A 113 1.87 0.45 -5.46
CA ILE A 113 1.58 1.89 -5.35
C ILE A 113 0.08 2.12 -5.27
N GLU A 114 -0.35 3.10 -4.50
CA GLU A 114 -1.76 3.40 -4.25
C GLU A 114 -2.15 4.78 -4.75
N ASN A 115 -3.41 4.94 -5.22
CA ASN A 115 -3.98 6.23 -5.56
C ASN A 115 -4.23 7.07 -4.29
N ASP A 116 -4.13 8.39 -4.46
CA ASP A 116 -4.16 9.34 -3.34
C ASP A 116 -5.55 9.95 -3.07
N ASP A 117 -5.74 10.48 -1.84
CA ASP A 117 -6.97 11.08 -1.31
C ASP A 117 -7.08 12.60 -1.49
N PHE A 118 -6.17 13.24 -2.24
CA PHE A 118 -6.18 14.68 -2.52
C PHE A 118 -6.29 14.96 -4.02
N ALA A 119 -7.15 15.92 -4.39
CA ALA A 119 -7.45 16.26 -5.77
C ALA A 119 -6.25 16.70 -6.62
N ASN A 120 -5.16 17.15 -6.00
CA ASN A 120 -3.92 17.54 -6.68
C ASN A 120 -2.83 16.48 -6.68
N GLN A 121 -3.11 15.30 -6.13
CA GLN A 121 -2.20 14.13 -6.11
C GLN A 121 -2.53 13.16 -7.26
N TYR A 122 -2.24 11.88 -7.09
CA TYR A 122 -2.21 10.92 -8.18
C TYR A 122 -3.49 10.08 -8.26
N SER A 123 -4.14 10.14 -9.43
CA SER A 123 -5.18 9.18 -9.80
C SER A 123 -4.59 7.84 -10.22
N VAL A 124 -5.43 6.82 -10.35
CA VAL A 124 -5.03 5.53 -10.94
C VAL A 124 -4.45 5.73 -12.34
N LYS A 125 -5.03 6.62 -13.13
CA LYS A 125 -4.54 6.93 -14.48
C LYS A 125 -3.15 7.56 -14.48
N ASP A 126 -2.90 8.52 -13.57
CA ASP A 126 -1.56 9.11 -13.40
C ASP A 126 -0.51 8.03 -13.07
N LEU A 127 -0.84 7.13 -12.13
CA LEU A 127 0.04 6.03 -11.71
C LEU A 127 0.26 5.00 -12.83
N TYR A 128 -0.80 4.69 -13.57
CA TYR A 128 -0.70 3.76 -14.70
C TYR A 128 0.23 4.28 -15.80
N GLU A 129 0.03 5.54 -16.22
CA GLU A 129 0.84 6.16 -17.27
C GLU A 129 2.27 6.44 -16.81
N GLY A 130 2.43 6.95 -15.59
CA GLY A 130 3.70 7.43 -15.07
C GLY A 130 4.58 6.37 -14.43
N LEU A 131 4.01 5.31 -13.85
CA LEU A 131 4.76 4.27 -13.13
C LEU A 131 4.56 2.88 -13.75
N TYR A 132 3.32 2.37 -13.84
CA TYR A 132 3.11 1.00 -14.32
C TYR A 132 3.72 0.75 -15.70
N LYS A 133 3.48 1.63 -16.66
CA LYS A 133 4.06 1.50 -18.02
C LYS A 133 5.59 1.56 -18.05
N LYS A 134 6.25 2.13 -17.05
CA LYS A 134 7.71 2.31 -17.00
C LYS A 134 8.41 1.20 -16.21
N ILE A 135 7.87 0.85 -15.04
CA ILE A 135 8.52 -0.05 -14.08
C ILE A 135 7.64 -1.25 -13.67
N ASN A 136 6.48 -1.43 -14.29
CA ASN A 136 5.55 -2.54 -14.06
C ASN A 136 5.14 -2.73 -12.59
N ILE A 137 5.00 -1.64 -11.83
CA ILE A 137 4.57 -1.66 -10.43
C ILE A 137 3.04 -1.76 -10.33
N PRO A 138 2.44 -2.76 -9.66
CA PRO A 138 0.99 -2.87 -9.55
C PRO A 138 0.38 -1.74 -8.74
N ILE A 139 -0.87 -1.39 -9.09
CA ILE A 139 -1.63 -0.33 -8.46
C ILE A 139 -2.67 -0.93 -7.53
N VAL A 140 -2.58 -0.60 -6.23
CA VAL A 140 -3.64 -0.85 -5.24
C VAL A 140 -4.69 0.24 -5.41
N PHE A 141 -5.93 -0.17 -5.68
CA PHE A 141 -7.05 0.76 -5.77
C PHE A 141 -7.67 0.95 -4.39
N ASP A 142 -7.55 2.14 -3.82
CA ASP A 142 -8.31 2.54 -2.64
C ASP A 142 -9.58 3.28 -3.07
N GLN A 143 -10.76 2.68 -2.74
CA GLN A 143 -12.08 3.24 -3.07
C GLN A 143 -12.36 4.54 -2.31
N PHE A 144 -11.91 4.63 -1.06
CA PHE A 144 -12.13 5.81 -0.24
C PHE A 144 -11.26 6.98 -0.71
N HIS A 145 -10.00 6.72 -1.05
CA HIS A 145 -9.12 7.73 -1.65
C HIS A 145 -9.66 8.21 -2.98
N PHE A 146 -10.18 7.31 -3.82
CA PHE A 146 -10.80 7.69 -5.09
C PHE A 146 -11.92 8.72 -4.91
N LEU A 147 -12.76 8.60 -3.86
CA LEU A 147 -13.85 9.54 -3.59
C LEU A 147 -13.37 10.97 -3.26
N HIS A 148 -12.13 11.13 -2.86
CA HIS A 148 -11.54 12.40 -2.43
C HIS A 148 -10.39 12.88 -3.33
N GLY A 149 -9.82 11.99 -4.10
CA GLY A 149 -8.71 12.22 -5.00
C GLY A 149 -9.10 12.91 -6.33
N PRO A 150 -8.22 12.83 -7.34
CA PRO A 150 -8.52 13.34 -8.66
C PRO A 150 -9.72 12.63 -9.31
N GLN A 151 -10.61 13.39 -9.95
CA GLN A 151 -11.85 12.87 -10.57
C GLN A 151 -11.73 12.88 -12.11
N ASP A 152 -10.78 12.13 -12.65
CA ASP A 152 -10.45 12.03 -14.07
C ASP A 152 -11.00 10.76 -14.77
N GLN A 153 -11.61 9.85 -14.00
CA GLN A 153 -12.21 8.60 -14.44
C GLN A 153 -13.47 8.30 -13.59
N THR A 154 -14.32 7.40 -14.07
CA THR A 154 -15.33 6.77 -13.20
C THR A 154 -14.66 5.77 -12.27
N MET A 155 -15.33 5.43 -11.15
CA MET A 155 -14.81 4.44 -10.20
C MET A 155 -14.58 3.07 -10.84
N GLU A 156 -15.52 2.63 -11.70
CA GLU A 156 -15.41 1.37 -12.43
C GLU A 156 -14.20 1.36 -13.38
N GLU A 157 -13.99 2.44 -14.13
CA GLU A 157 -12.84 2.58 -15.03
C GLU A 157 -11.53 2.56 -14.26
N ALA A 158 -11.44 3.29 -13.14
CA ALA A 158 -10.25 3.34 -12.31
C ALA A 158 -9.95 1.98 -11.66
N LEU A 159 -10.94 1.33 -11.06
CA LEU A 159 -10.81 -0.02 -10.50
C LEU A 159 -10.34 -0.99 -11.59
N LYS A 160 -11.04 -1.07 -12.71
CA LYS A 160 -10.69 -1.96 -13.83
C LYS A 160 -9.25 -1.73 -14.29
N LEU A 161 -8.83 -0.47 -14.45
CA LEU A 161 -7.47 -0.13 -14.86
C LEU A 161 -6.44 -0.61 -13.84
N ALA A 162 -6.67 -0.36 -12.54
CA ALA A 162 -5.78 -0.83 -11.47
C ALA A 162 -5.66 -2.36 -11.46
N LEU A 163 -6.78 -3.10 -11.58
CA LEU A 163 -6.78 -4.55 -11.60
C LEU A 163 -5.96 -5.14 -12.76
N THR A 164 -5.88 -4.47 -13.92
CA THR A 164 -5.06 -4.94 -15.07
C THR A 164 -3.56 -4.89 -14.80
N THR A 165 -3.11 -4.21 -13.76
CA THR A 165 -1.69 -4.07 -13.41
C THR A 165 -1.14 -5.25 -12.61
N TRP A 166 -2.00 -6.15 -12.14
CA TRP A 166 -1.63 -7.27 -11.28
C TRP A 166 -1.41 -8.56 -12.06
N ASP A 167 -0.34 -9.27 -11.73
CA ASP A 167 0.01 -10.61 -12.21
C ASP A 167 -0.42 -11.74 -11.26
N VAL A 168 -0.91 -11.35 -10.08
CA VAL A 168 -1.49 -12.22 -9.04
C VAL A 168 -2.87 -11.70 -8.65
N LYS A 169 -3.58 -12.37 -7.75
CA LYS A 169 -4.86 -11.86 -7.27
C LYS A 169 -4.70 -10.41 -6.77
N PRO A 170 -5.47 -9.45 -7.32
CA PRO A 170 -5.33 -8.05 -6.96
C PRO A 170 -5.65 -7.78 -5.48
N LEU A 171 -5.07 -6.71 -4.93
CA LEU A 171 -5.42 -6.13 -3.64
C LEU A 171 -6.00 -4.74 -3.86
N THR A 172 -7.07 -4.44 -3.15
CA THR A 172 -7.69 -3.11 -3.05
C THR A 172 -7.75 -2.69 -1.60
N HIS A 173 -7.92 -1.39 -1.35
CA HIS A 173 -8.18 -0.87 -0.02
C HIS A 173 -9.56 -0.24 0.07
N MET A 174 -10.12 -0.21 1.28
CA MET A 174 -11.40 0.43 1.57
C MET A 174 -11.40 1.00 2.98
N SER A 175 -11.86 2.23 3.09
CA SER A 175 -12.16 2.93 4.34
C SER A 175 -13.51 3.62 4.27
N SER A 176 -14.01 4.07 5.41
CA SER A 176 -15.11 5.04 5.49
C SER A 176 -14.66 6.30 6.21
N SER A 177 -15.35 7.42 5.99
CA SER A 177 -15.00 8.69 6.64
C SER A 177 -15.34 8.66 8.14
N LYS A 178 -14.42 9.16 8.97
CA LYS A 178 -14.64 9.38 10.41
C LYS A 178 -15.81 10.33 10.70
N LEU A 179 -16.18 11.17 9.76
CA LEU A 179 -17.35 12.05 9.88
C LEU A 179 -18.68 11.29 10.01
N LEU A 180 -18.74 10.02 9.59
CA LEU A 180 -19.92 9.17 9.79
C LEU A 180 -20.12 8.76 11.25
N GLU A 181 -19.09 8.93 12.08
CA GLU A 181 -19.08 8.54 13.50
C GLU A 181 -19.05 9.73 14.46
N SER A 182 -18.87 10.94 13.95
CA SER A 182 -18.61 12.11 14.77
C SER A 182 -19.25 13.37 14.18
N ASN A 183 -19.80 14.20 15.07
CA ASN A 183 -20.30 15.54 14.73
C ASN A 183 -19.21 16.62 14.83
N ASP A 184 -17.94 16.26 15.07
CA ASP A 184 -16.84 17.21 15.16
C ASP A 184 -16.43 17.71 13.77
N THR A 185 -16.76 18.98 13.48
CA THR A 185 -16.45 19.64 12.19
C THR A 185 -14.97 19.87 11.93
N LYS A 186 -14.09 19.63 12.92
CA LYS A 186 -12.63 19.72 12.76
C LYS A 186 -12.01 18.45 12.17
N ILE A 187 -12.75 17.34 12.15
CA ILE A 187 -12.29 16.09 11.56
C ILE A 187 -12.17 16.26 10.04
N LYS A 188 -11.02 15.88 9.50
CA LYS A 188 -10.83 15.84 8.05
C LYS A 188 -11.75 14.78 7.44
N LYS A 189 -12.34 15.09 6.27
CA LYS A 189 -13.23 14.16 5.56
C LYS A 189 -12.51 12.87 5.12
N THR A 190 -11.19 12.93 4.92
CA THR A 190 -10.31 11.79 4.58
C THR A 190 -9.79 11.04 5.82
N ALA A 191 -10.22 11.39 7.04
CA ALA A 191 -9.85 10.63 8.23
C ALA A 191 -10.63 9.31 8.28
N HIS A 192 -9.91 8.20 8.48
CA HIS A 192 -10.49 6.86 8.54
C HIS A 192 -11.34 6.64 9.79
N SER A 193 -12.50 6.04 9.61
CA SER A 193 -13.45 5.66 10.64
C SER A 193 -12.98 4.47 11.48
N ASP A 194 -13.72 4.17 12.53
CA ASP A 194 -13.52 2.96 13.34
C ASP A 194 -14.01 1.71 12.61
N TYR A 195 -15.08 1.83 11.82
CA TYR A 195 -15.75 0.75 11.10
C TYR A 195 -16.03 1.13 9.64
N ILE A 196 -16.38 0.15 8.81
CA ILE A 196 -16.84 0.38 7.43
C ILE A 196 -18.37 0.55 7.44
N TYR A 197 -18.84 1.59 6.77
CA TYR A 197 -20.26 1.97 6.73
C TYR A 197 -20.91 1.74 5.36
N GLU A 198 -20.13 1.72 4.29
CA GLU A 198 -20.54 1.45 2.93
C GLU A 198 -20.09 0.06 2.49
N ASP A 199 -20.80 -0.55 1.54
CA ASP A 199 -20.36 -1.81 0.93
C ASP A 199 -19.19 -1.56 -0.04
N ILE A 200 -18.38 -2.58 -0.28
CA ILE A 200 -17.30 -2.54 -1.27
C ILE A 200 -17.93 -2.65 -2.65
N GLU A 201 -17.72 -1.63 -3.47
CA GLU A 201 -18.17 -1.68 -4.87
C GLU A 201 -17.21 -2.53 -5.71
N THR A 202 -17.68 -3.69 -6.13
CA THR A 202 -16.85 -4.64 -6.88
C THR A 202 -17.01 -4.57 -8.38
N PHE A 203 -18.10 -4.01 -8.89
CA PHE A 203 -18.48 -4.04 -10.31
C PHE A 203 -18.37 -5.45 -10.93
N GLY A 204 -18.48 -6.50 -10.10
CA GLY A 204 -18.38 -7.89 -10.52
C GLY A 204 -16.95 -8.44 -10.71
N PHE A 205 -15.92 -7.68 -10.36
CA PHE A 205 -14.53 -8.13 -10.37
C PHE A 205 -14.19 -8.92 -9.09
N ASP A 206 -13.20 -9.83 -9.20
CA ASP A 206 -12.67 -10.62 -8.07
C ASP A 206 -11.31 -10.09 -7.61
N PHE A 207 -11.23 -9.68 -6.36
CA PHE A 207 -10.02 -9.17 -5.70
C PHE A 207 -10.12 -9.36 -4.19
N ASP A 208 -9.00 -9.24 -3.49
CA ASP A 208 -8.97 -9.13 -2.04
C ASP A 208 -9.06 -7.66 -1.64
N THR A 209 -9.67 -7.37 -0.46
CA THR A 209 -9.74 -6.01 0.07
C THR A 209 -9.17 -5.93 1.47
N GLU A 210 -8.26 -5.00 1.71
CA GLU A 210 -7.83 -4.59 3.04
C GLU A 210 -8.74 -3.47 3.56
N LEU A 211 -9.30 -3.67 4.77
CA LEU A 211 -10.16 -2.68 5.42
C LEU A 211 -9.31 -1.80 6.35
N GLU A 212 -9.09 -0.56 5.95
CA GLU A 212 -8.29 0.40 6.70
C GLU A 212 -9.10 1.13 7.78
N CYS A 213 -9.49 0.40 8.82
CA CYS A 213 -10.31 0.89 9.93
C CYS A 213 -9.57 0.89 11.25
N LYS A 214 -9.93 1.80 12.15
CA LYS A 214 -9.28 1.90 13.46
C LYS A 214 -9.56 0.69 14.36
N GLN A 215 -10.72 0.02 14.20
CA GLN A 215 -11.10 -1.18 14.96
C GLN A 215 -10.59 -2.49 14.33
N LYS A 216 -9.77 -2.43 13.27
CA LYS A 216 -9.05 -3.57 12.68
C LYS A 216 -9.95 -4.82 12.50
N GLU A 217 -9.60 -5.95 13.16
CA GLU A 217 -10.35 -7.20 13.07
C GLU A 217 -11.81 -7.08 13.50
N LEU A 218 -12.14 -6.19 14.46
CA LEU A 218 -13.52 -5.95 14.86
C LEU A 218 -14.33 -5.28 13.74
N ALA A 219 -13.68 -4.43 12.93
CA ALA A 219 -14.32 -3.84 11.76
C ALA A 219 -14.61 -4.91 10.69
N VAL A 220 -13.69 -5.85 10.46
CA VAL A 220 -13.90 -6.98 9.55
C VAL A 220 -15.10 -7.85 10.00
N LEU A 221 -15.17 -8.19 11.29
CA LEU A 221 -16.28 -8.98 11.83
C LEU A 221 -17.62 -8.26 11.66
N LYS A 222 -17.68 -6.96 11.95
CA LYS A 222 -18.88 -6.16 11.78
C LYS A 222 -19.27 -5.99 10.31
N TYR A 223 -18.30 -5.83 9.41
CA TYR A 223 -18.50 -5.75 7.97
C TYR A 223 -19.17 -7.04 7.46
N LYS A 224 -18.62 -8.20 7.82
CA LYS A 224 -19.16 -9.50 7.43
C LYS A 224 -20.61 -9.71 7.92
N GLN A 225 -20.95 -9.26 9.14
CA GLN A 225 -22.31 -9.36 9.66
C GLN A 225 -23.32 -8.50 8.90
N LYS A 226 -22.86 -7.39 8.30
CA LYS A 226 -23.74 -6.41 7.66
C LYS A 226 -23.91 -6.65 6.15
N PHE A 227 -22.85 -7.09 5.46
CA PHE A 227 -22.77 -7.11 3.99
C PHE A 227 -22.54 -8.50 3.39
N ILE A 228 -22.15 -9.49 4.19
CA ILE A 228 -21.93 -10.88 3.75
C ILE A 228 -22.82 -11.83 4.54
#